data_247533ac222a5acd22bf8186e6c23a97
#
_entry.id   247533ac222a5acd22bf8186e6c23a97
#
_cell.length_a   1.000
_cell.length_b   1.000
_cell.length_c   1.000
_cell.angle_alpha   90.00
_cell.angle_beta   90.00
_cell.angle_gamma   90.00
#
_symmetry.space_group_name_H-M   'P 1'
#
loop_
_entity.id
_entity.type
_entity.pdbx_description
1 polymer ?
#
loop_
_entity_poly.entity_id
_entity_poly.type
_entity_poly.pdbx_seq_one_letter_code
_entity_poly.pdbx_strand_id
1 'polypeptide(L)'
;MEKEVHIRQRKVVPAAGSTLQLMPTGNLNSEVYEIDYFCLTGEVDESAKNWIRLYSSVMPEEHTGEERIIVEDGKIYIKVLPNIEADSRNGIVHLTTMVSSVKTGISNVQRIKIDVTQLGQ
;
A
#
# COMPACT_ATOMS: atom_id res chain seq x y z
N MET A 1 16.69 -3.16 -17.97
CA MET A 1 17.04 -1.99 -17.13
C MET A 1 16.05 -1.88 -15.99
N GLU A 2 16.52 -1.75 -14.79
CA GLU A 2 15.69 -1.60 -13.60
C GLU A 2 15.73 -0.17 -13.10
N LYS A 3 14.55 0.36 -12.73
CA LYS A 3 14.43 1.67 -12.08
C LYS A 3 13.77 1.50 -10.74
N GLU A 4 14.27 2.19 -9.73
CA GLU A 4 13.69 2.20 -8.40
C GLU A 4 13.20 3.61 -8.07
N VAL A 5 11.95 3.70 -7.64
CA VAL A 5 11.30 4.96 -7.27
C VAL A 5 10.81 4.86 -5.84
N HIS A 6 11.11 5.89 -5.05
CA HIS A 6 10.65 5.99 -3.67
C HIS A 6 9.57 7.07 -3.57
N ILE A 7 8.42 6.69 -3.05
CA ILE A 7 7.25 7.56 -2.92
C ILE A 7 6.85 7.61 -1.46
N ARG A 8 6.59 8.81 -0.95
CA ARG A 8 6.06 9.02 0.39
C ARG A 8 4.68 9.64 0.31
N GLN A 9 3.76 9.12 1.11
CA GLN A 9 2.42 9.68 1.25
C GLN A 9 2.08 9.82 2.72
N ARG A 10 1.29 10.84 3.05
CA ARG A 10 0.77 11.04 4.40
C ARG A 10 -0.74 11.01 4.34
N LYS A 11 -1.34 10.22 5.24
CA LYS A 11 -2.78 10.13 5.38
C LYS A 11 -3.18 10.42 6.82
N VAL A 12 -4.22 11.22 6.99
CA VAL A 12 -4.80 11.50 8.31
C VAL A 12 -6.20 10.89 8.33
N VAL A 13 -6.48 10.08 9.33
CA VAL A 13 -7.77 9.39 9.46
C VAL A 13 -8.41 9.74 10.80
N PRO A 14 -9.76 9.72 10.89
CA PRO A 14 -10.46 10.04 12.14
C PRO A 14 -10.32 8.91 13.18
N ALA A 15 -10.63 9.24 14.42
CA ALA A 15 -10.60 8.27 15.51
C ALA A 15 -11.54 7.09 15.28
N ALA A 16 -12.65 7.30 14.58
CA ALA A 16 -13.61 6.25 14.27
C ALA A 16 -13.06 5.16 13.34
N GLY A 17 -11.92 5.41 12.72
CA GLY A 17 -11.34 4.51 11.74
C GLY A 17 -11.74 4.86 10.32
N SER A 18 -11.10 4.22 9.37
CA SER A 18 -11.37 4.45 7.95
C SER A 18 -10.77 3.32 7.13
N THR A 19 -11.25 3.17 5.91
CA THR A 19 -10.61 2.30 4.93
C THR A 19 -10.12 3.16 3.78
N LEU A 20 -8.80 3.12 3.55
CA LEU A 20 -8.15 3.86 2.49
C LEU A 20 -8.00 2.95 1.28
N GLN A 21 -8.26 3.49 0.10
CA GLN A 21 -8.08 2.79 -1.16
C GLN A 21 -6.92 3.41 -1.90
N LEU A 22 -5.97 2.58 -2.33
CA LEU A 22 -4.81 3.02 -3.09
C LEU A 22 -4.70 2.26 -4.39
N MET A 23 -4.20 2.94 -5.41
CA MET A 23 -3.86 2.34 -6.71
C MET A 23 -2.35 2.48 -6.91
N PRO A 24 -1.55 1.53 -6.39
CA PRO A 24 -0.09 1.66 -6.42
C PRO A 24 0.53 1.80 -7.81
N THR A 25 -0.18 1.31 -8.85
CA THR A 25 0.26 1.45 -10.24
C THR A 25 -0.13 2.77 -10.88
N GLY A 26 -0.88 3.63 -10.17
CA GLY A 26 -1.40 4.89 -10.72
C GLY A 26 -0.35 5.89 -11.17
N ASN A 27 0.88 5.75 -10.69
CA ASN A 27 2.00 6.60 -11.08
C ASN A 27 2.78 6.07 -12.29
N LEU A 28 2.41 4.91 -12.82
CA LEU A 28 3.05 4.32 -13.98
C LEU A 28 2.33 4.78 -15.25
N ASN A 29 3.11 5.24 -16.21
CA ASN A 29 2.57 5.64 -17.50
C ASN A 29 2.41 4.40 -18.38
N SER A 30 1.18 3.92 -18.52
CA SER A 30 0.88 2.72 -19.31
C SER A 30 1.11 2.91 -20.82
N GLU A 31 1.22 4.16 -21.30
CA GLU A 31 1.59 4.42 -22.69
C GLU A 31 3.08 4.13 -22.95
N VAL A 32 3.91 4.29 -21.89
CA VAL A 32 5.35 4.03 -21.96
C VAL A 32 5.68 2.59 -21.59
N TYR A 33 4.93 2.02 -20.66
CA TYR A 33 5.17 0.66 -20.16
C TYR A 33 4.03 -0.27 -20.54
N GLU A 34 4.33 -1.31 -21.30
CA GLU A 34 3.43 -2.44 -21.40
C GLU A 34 3.58 -3.26 -20.13
N ILE A 35 2.51 -3.36 -19.35
CA ILE A 35 2.54 -4.05 -18.07
C ILE A 35 2.27 -5.52 -18.31
N ASP A 36 3.33 -6.34 -18.36
CA ASP A 36 3.23 -7.78 -18.51
C ASP A 36 3.19 -8.49 -17.17
N TYR A 37 3.74 -7.85 -16.14
CA TYR A 37 3.83 -8.45 -14.82
C TYR A 37 3.70 -7.38 -13.75
N PHE A 38 2.82 -7.65 -12.79
CA PHE A 38 2.62 -6.79 -11.64
C PHE A 38 2.68 -7.62 -10.36
N CYS A 39 3.52 -7.19 -9.43
CA CYS A 39 3.64 -7.80 -8.12
C CYS A 39 3.56 -6.72 -7.06
N LEU A 40 2.74 -6.94 -6.04
CA LEU A 40 2.61 -6.05 -4.90
C LEU A 40 2.94 -6.82 -3.63
N THR A 41 3.83 -6.26 -2.82
CA THR A 41 4.11 -6.74 -1.47
C THR A 41 3.75 -5.63 -0.49
N GLY A 42 3.02 -5.96 0.56
CA GLY A 42 2.63 -5.01 1.59
C GLY A 42 3.05 -5.47 2.97
N GLU A 43 3.44 -4.51 3.82
CA GLU A 43 3.79 -4.77 5.21
C GLU A 43 3.37 -3.60 6.08
N VAL A 44 2.76 -3.90 7.22
CA VAL A 44 2.46 -2.92 8.26
C VAL A 44 3.60 -2.92 9.27
N ASP A 45 4.08 -1.72 9.62
CA ASP A 45 5.13 -1.58 10.62
C ASP A 45 4.71 -2.21 11.96
N GLU A 46 5.67 -2.78 12.68
CA GLU A 46 5.41 -3.55 13.90
C GLU A 46 4.56 -2.77 14.92
N SER A 47 4.84 -1.48 15.05
CA SER A 47 4.13 -0.60 15.99
C SER A 47 2.65 -0.39 15.65
N ALA A 48 2.25 -0.67 14.41
CA ALA A 48 0.88 -0.43 13.94
C ALA A 48 0.10 -1.70 13.61
N LYS A 49 0.68 -2.87 13.80
CA LYS A 49 0.03 -4.15 13.44
C LYS A 49 -1.28 -4.40 14.18
N ASN A 50 -1.49 -3.75 15.33
CA ASN A 50 -2.71 -3.91 16.10
C ASN A 50 -3.90 -3.13 15.57
N TRP A 51 -3.66 -2.15 14.69
CA TRP A 51 -4.73 -1.24 14.27
C TRP A 51 -4.74 -0.92 12.78
N ILE A 52 -3.79 -1.42 12.00
CA ILE A 52 -3.78 -1.29 10.54
C ILE A 52 -3.77 -2.67 9.92
N ARG A 53 -4.61 -2.87 8.89
CA ARG A 53 -4.73 -4.13 8.16
C ARG A 53 -4.70 -3.85 6.66
N LEU A 54 -4.16 -4.79 5.90
CA LEU A 54 -4.09 -4.73 4.44
C LEU A 54 -4.93 -5.84 3.83
N TYR A 55 -5.62 -5.54 2.74
CA TYR A 55 -6.35 -6.55 1.97
C TYR A 55 -6.61 -6.05 0.55
N SER A 56 -7.09 -6.92 -0.32
CA SER A 56 -7.53 -6.58 -1.68
C SER A 56 -8.89 -7.25 -1.96
N SER A 57 -9.53 -6.87 -3.07
CA SER A 57 -10.79 -7.49 -3.46
C SER A 57 -10.66 -8.98 -3.76
N VAL A 58 -9.50 -9.42 -4.23
CA VAL A 58 -9.20 -10.83 -4.55
C VAL A 58 -8.75 -11.57 -3.30
N MET A 59 -8.01 -10.89 -2.42
CA MET A 59 -7.55 -11.43 -1.14
C MET A 59 -8.20 -10.64 0.00
N PRO A 60 -9.46 -10.95 0.35
CA PRO A 60 -10.19 -10.17 1.36
C PRO A 60 -9.71 -10.43 2.80
N GLU A 61 -8.87 -11.42 3.01
CA GLU A 61 -8.27 -11.68 4.32
C GLU A 61 -7.32 -10.54 4.71
N GLU A 62 -7.43 -10.10 5.94
CA GLU A 62 -6.62 -8.99 6.45
C GLU A 62 -5.22 -9.45 6.81
N HIS A 63 -4.22 -8.71 6.33
CA HIS A 63 -2.80 -9.03 6.53
C HIS A 63 -2.08 -7.89 7.23
N THR A 64 -1.03 -8.22 7.97
CA THR A 64 -0.17 -7.23 8.64
C THR A 64 1.31 -7.45 8.39
N GLY A 65 1.72 -8.68 8.08
CA GLY A 65 3.11 -9.01 7.78
C GLY A 65 3.44 -8.78 6.32
N GLU A 66 4.70 -9.02 5.98
CA GLU A 66 5.14 -8.95 4.61
C GLU A 66 4.50 -10.08 3.81
N GLU A 67 3.63 -9.72 2.89
CA GLU A 67 2.93 -10.67 2.05
C GLU A 67 2.79 -10.18 0.63
N ARG A 68 2.81 -11.14 -0.31
CA ARG A 68 2.45 -10.87 -1.68
C ARG A 68 0.93 -10.76 -1.77
N ILE A 69 0.47 -9.62 -2.25
CA ILE A 69 -0.97 -9.33 -2.35
C ILE A 69 -1.37 -9.38 -3.82
N ILE A 70 -2.37 -10.19 -4.13
CA ILE A 70 -2.91 -10.28 -5.49
C ILE A 70 -3.93 -9.18 -5.68
N VAL A 71 -3.75 -8.38 -6.73
CA VAL A 71 -4.66 -7.29 -7.08
C VAL A 71 -5.07 -7.45 -8.54
N GLU A 72 -6.37 -7.57 -8.81
CA GLU A 72 -6.89 -7.66 -10.17
C GLU A 72 -7.18 -6.28 -10.75
N ASP A 73 -7.68 -5.38 -9.90
CA ASP A 73 -8.06 -4.03 -10.31
C ASP A 73 -6.99 -2.98 -10.01
N GLY A 74 -5.82 -3.41 -9.57
CA GLY A 74 -4.72 -2.53 -9.18
C GLY A 74 -4.93 -1.82 -7.85
N LYS A 75 -5.94 -2.20 -7.07
CA LYS A 75 -6.30 -1.54 -5.81
C LYS A 75 -5.92 -2.36 -4.60
N ILE A 76 -5.36 -1.68 -3.60
CA ILE A 76 -5.16 -2.23 -2.27
C ILE A 76 -5.92 -1.40 -1.25
N TYR A 77 -6.43 -2.04 -0.22
CA TYR A 77 -7.15 -1.39 0.85
C TYR A 77 -6.35 -1.41 2.13
N ILE A 78 -6.28 -0.27 2.79
CA ILE A 78 -5.65 -0.12 4.10
C ILE A 78 -6.77 0.18 5.08
N LYS A 79 -7.07 -0.79 5.95
CA LYS A 79 -8.13 -0.65 6.96
C LYS A 79 -7.51 -0.14 8.25
N VAL A 80 -7.99 0.99 8.73
CA VAL A 80 -7.56 1.58 9.99
C VAL A 80 -8.67 1.39 11.01
N LEU A 81 -8.36 0.66 12.08
CA LEU A 81 -9.32 0.35 13.14
C LEU A 81 -9.55 1.59 14.03
N PRO A 82 -10.68 1.66 14.76
CA PRO A 82 -10.96 2.80 15.64
C PRO A 82 -9.88 2.99 16.70
N ASN A 83 -9.60 4.26 17.01
CA ASN A 83 -8.73 4.65 18.10
C ASN A 83 -9.62 5.09 19.28
N ILE A 84 -9.57 4.36 20.37
CA ILE A 84 -10.37 4.65 21.57
C ILE A 84 -9.63 5.55 22.57
N GLU A 85 -8.37 5.87 22.27
CA GLU A 85 -7.55 6.70 23.15
C GLU A 85 -7.72 8.19 22.83
N ALA A 86 -7.39 9.04 23.81
CA ALA A 86 -7.45 10.49 23.62
C ALA A 86 -6.34 11.00 22.70
N ASP A 87 -5.21 10.32 22.69
CA ASP A 87 -4.04 10.73 21.90
C ASP A 87 -4.09 10.18 20.48
N SER A 88 -3.58 10.96 19.54
CA SER A 88 -3.37 10.48 18.18
C SER A 88 -2.24 9.43 18.15
N ARG A 89 -2.24 8.62 17.10
CA ARG A 89 -1.20 7.61 16.89
C ARG A 89 -0.76 7.60 15.43
N ASN A 90 0.49 7.17 15.22
CA ASN A 90 1.08 7.06 13.89
C ASN A 90 1.45 5.62 13.58
N GLY A 91 1.28 5.24 12.33
CA GLY A 91 1.73 3.95 11.84
C GLY A 91 2.26 4.08 10.43
N ILE A 92 3.06 3.14 10.01
CA ILE A 92 3.67 3.15 8.68
C ILE A 92 3.28 1.88 7.93
N VAL A 93 2.88 2.05 6.68
CA VAL A 93 2.63 0.95 5.76
C VAL A 93 3.65 1.04 4.63
N HIS A 94 4.29 -0.08 4.36
CA HIS A 94 5.25 -0.20 3.25
C HIS A 94 4.61 -1.01 2.13
N LEU A 95 4.57 -0.44 0.93
CA LEU A 95 4.13 -1.14 -0.26
C LEU A 95 5.27 -1.16 -1.26
N THR A 96 5.54 -2.32 -1.82
CA THR A 96 6.54 -2.48 -2.88
C THR A 96 5.83 -3.04 -4.10
N THR A 97 5.93 -2.34 -5.22
CA THR A 97 5.37 -2.80 -6.48
C THR A 97 6.49 -3.04 -7.47
N MET A 98 6.36 -4.11 -8.24
CA MET A 98 7.27 -4.39 -9.35
C MET A 98 6.46 -4.58 -10.62
N VAL A 99 6.80 -3.81 -11.64
CA VAL A 99 6.18 -3.86 -12.95
C VAL A 99 7.26 -4.11 -13.98
N SER A 100 7.07 -5.11 -14.81
CA SER A 100 8.03 -5.48 -15.85
C SER A 100 7.34 -5.56 -17.20
N SER A 101 8.05 -5.15 -18.23
CA SER A 101 7.63 -5.35 -19.61
C SER A 101 8.64 -6.26 -20.30
N VAL A 102 8.15 -7.39 -20.78
CA VAL A 102 8.97 -8.34 -21.57
C VAL A 102 9.39 -7.71 -22.89
N LYS A 103 8.50 -6.93 -23.49
CA LYS A 103 8.73 -6.31 -24.80
C LYS A 103 9.84 -5.27 -24.77
N THR A 104 9.88 -4.45 -23.73
CA THR A 104 10.87 -3.35 -23.61
C THR A 104 12.09 -3.75 -22.79
N GLY A 105 12.01 -4.82 -22.00
CA GLY A 105 13.05 -5.24 -21.07
C GLY A 105 13.22 -4.28 -19.89
N ILE A 106 12.25 -3.41 -19.62
CA ILE A 106 12.29 -2.43 -18.55
C ILE A 106 11.52 -2.93 -17.36
N SER A 107 12.12 -2.85 -16.17
CA SER A 107 11.47 -3.15 -14.89
C SER A 107 11.49 -1.91 -14.02
N ASN A 108 10.35 -1.65 -13.35
CA ASN A 108 10.24 -0.59 -12.36
C ASN A 108 9.88 -1.17 -11.01
N VAL A 109 10.62 -0.74 -9.99
CA VAL A 109 10.30 -1.03 -8.60
C VAL A 109 9.89 0.28 -7.94
N GLN A 110 8.69 0.32 -7.37
CA GLN A 110 8.22 1.44 -6.57
C GLN A 110 8.17 1.01 -5.12
N ARG A 111 8.79 1.80 -4.25
CA ARG A 111 8.71 1.63 -2.81
C ARG A 111 7.91 2.78 -2.24
N ILE A 112 6.72 2.46 -1.73
CA ILE A 112 5.77 3.44 -1.24
C ILE A 112 5.71 3.34 0.27
N LYS A 113 6.03 4.44 0.94
CA LYS A 113 5.93 4.56 2.38
C LYS A 113 4.74 5.45 2.70
N ILE A 114 3.78 4.91 3.41
CA ILE A 114 2.56 5.62 3.78
C ILE A 114 2.57 5.86 5.27
N ASP A 115 2.64 7.14 5.65
CA ASP A 115 2.52 7.57 7.05
C ASP A 115 1.04 7.78 7.35
N VAL A 116 0.49 6.95 8.23
CA VAL A 116 -0.90 7.06 8.66
C VAL A 116 -0.95 7.67 10.05
N THR A 117 -1.58 8.83 10.16
CA THR A 117 -1.86 9.48 11.45
C THR A 117 -3.33 9.31 11.75
N GLN A 118 -3.65 8.66 12.86
CA GLN A 118 -5.02 8.55 13.33
C GLN A 118 -5.25 9.48 14.51
N LEU A 119 -6.28 10.30 14.40
CA LEU A 119 -6.64 11.25 15.45
C LEU A 119 -7.14 10.53 16.70
N GLY A 120 -6.93 11.14 17.88
CA GLY A 120 -7.51 10.68 19.12
C GLY A 120 -8.97 11.11 19.26
N GLN A 121 -9.63 10.50 20.19
CA GLN A 121 -11.01 10.85 20.54
C GLN A 121 -11.07 12.17 21.34
#